data_8ab4a3f22c744834563d8998d0fc42f9
#
_entry.id   8ab4a3f22c744834563d8998d0fc42f9
#
_cell.length_a   1.000
_cell.length_b   1.000
_cell.length_c   1.000
_cell.angle_alpha   90.00
_cell.angle_beta   90.00
_cell.angle_gamma   90.00
#
_symmetry.space_group_name_H-M   'P 1'
#
loop_
_entity.id
_entity.type
_entity.pdbx_description
1 polymer ?
#
loop_
_entity_poly.entity_id
_entity_poly.type
_entity_poly.pdbx_seq_one_letter_code
_entity_poly.pdbx_strand_id
1 'polypeptide(L)'
;FFEGRDIYAYNIFGAHLEANGVRFRVYAPNAKNISVIGSFNNWDDQASKMKKDKRGIWECFVEGAKDKDSYKYRVWQANGELVDKMDPYAFYSELRPNTASIVSDLSYDGWTDKEWLNQRNKGFDSPVNIYEMHVGSWRKDDENEEFVQYHEIEKELIEHCKKHHFTHVEVMPLCEYPFDGSWG
;
A
#
# COMPACT_ATOMS: atom_id res chain seq x y z
N PHE A 1 -13.82 2.09 13.40
CA PHE A 1 -13.88 1.03 12.39
C PHE A 1 -15.26 0.38 12.34
N PHE A 2 -15.77 -0.22 13.44
CA PHE A 2 -17.02 -1.00 13.43
C PHE A 2 -18.30 -0.18 13.14
N GLU A 3 -18.24 1.11 13.23
CA GLU A 3 -19.35 2.02 12.85
C GLU A 3 -19.24 2.50 11.38
N GLY A 4 -18.23 2.02 10.63
CA GLY A 4 -18.02 2.40 9.23
C GLY A 4 -17.52 3.84 8.99
N ARG A 5 -17.03 4.52 10.06
CA ARG A 5 -16.62 5.93 9.99
C ARG A 5 -15.11 6.15 10.16
N ASP A 6 -14.35 5.09 10.32
CA ASP A 6 -12.91 5.16 10.54
C ASP A 6 -12.14 5.16 9.21
N ILE A 7 -11.72 6.33 8.78
CA ILE A 7 -10.90 6.51 7.58
C ILE A 7 -9.41 6.18 7.80
N TYR A 8 -9.02 5.91 9.04
CA TYR A 8 -7.65 5.58 9.44
C TYR A 8 -7.48 4.11 9.84
N ALA A 9 -8.36 3.24 9.38
CA ALA A 9 -8.31 1.80 9.71
C ALA A 9 -6.99 1.14 9.32
N TYR A 10 -6.31 1.65 8.31
CA TYR A 10 -4.97 1.23 7.90
C TYR A 10 -3.89 1.49 8.96
N ASN A 11 -4.09 2.37 9.93
CA ASN A 11 -3.19 2.54 11.07
C ASN A 11 -3.33 1.41 12.12
N ILE A 12 -4.38 0.59 11.99
CA ILE A 12 -4.67 -0.52 12.89
C ILE A 12 -4.37 -1.84 12.20
N PHE A 13 -4.95 -2.03 11.00
CA PHE A 13 -4.85 -3.26 10.22
C PHE A 13 -3.64 -3.25 9.30
N GLY A 14 -3.20 -4.44 8.89
CA GLY A 14 -2.01 -4.61 8.08
C GLY A 14 -0.81 -5.07 8.88
N ALA A 15 0.36 -4.94 8.29
CA ALA A 15 1.65 -5.24 8.87
C ALA A 15 2.36 -3.94 9.29
N HIS A 16 2.58 -3.77 10.58
CA HIS A 16 3.20 -2.58 11.16
C HIS A 16 4.55 -2.92 11.79
N LEU A 17 5.59 -2.21 11.34
CA LEU A 17 6.93 -2.33 11.90
C LEU A 17 6.97 -1.80 13.33
N GLU A 18 7.56 -2.57 14.23
CA GLU A 18 7.89 -2.22 15.61
C GLU A 18 9.39 -2.46 15.86
N ALA A 19 9.91 -2.04 17.03
CA ALA A 19 11.35 -2.04 17.30
C ALA A 19 12.08 -3.35 17.01
N ASN A 20 11.46 -4.51 17.26
CA ASN A 20 12.12 -5.83 17.16
C ASN A 20 11.36 -6.79 16.23
N GLY A 21 10.39 -6.32 15.44
CA GLY A 21 9.59 -7.20 14.59
C GLY A 21 8.40 -6.49 13.96
N VAL A 22 7.40 -7.27 13.59
CA VAL A 22 6.21 -6.79 12.89
C VAL A 22 4.95 -7.23 13.62
N ARG A 23 4.01 -6.31 13.79
CA ARG A 23 2.66 -6.58 14.29
C ARG A 23 1.70 -6.72 13.12
N PHE A 24 1.06 -7.86 13.04
CA PHE A 24 0.07 -8.17 12.02
C PHE A 24 -1.33 -8.12 12.62
N ARG A 25 -2.27 -7.44 11.95
CA ARG A 25 -3.68 -7.39 12.33
C ARG A 25 -4.59 -7.51 11.14
N VAL A 26 -5.63 -8.36 11.26
CA VAL A 26 -6.63 -8.53 10.23
C VAL A 26 -8.02 -8.73 10.85
N TYR A 27 -9.05 -8.17 10.22
CA TYR A 27 -10.44 -8.40 10.60
C TYR A 27 -11.01 -9.59 9.85
N ALA A 28 -11.27 -10.68 10.56
CA ALA A 28 -11.83 -11.91 9.99
C ALA A 28 -12.75 -12.60 11.01
N PRO A 29 -13.95 -12.07 11.26
CA PRO A 29 -14.83 -12.53 12.35
C PRO A 29 -15.27 -13.98 12.20
N ASN A 30 -15.38 -14.48 10.98
CA ASN A 30 -15.87 -15.83 10.69
C ASN A 30 -14.74 -16.88 10.56
N ALA A 31 -13.48 -16.48 10.60
CA ALA A 31 -12.37 -17.43 10.59
C ALA A 31 -12.34 -18.26 11.88
N LYS A 32 -12.03 -19.56 11.75
CA LYS A 32 -11.78 -20.47 12.86
C LYS A 32 -10.40 -20.31 13.44
N ASN A 33 -9.41 -20.09 12.55
CA ASN A 33 -8.01 -19.90 12.92
C ASN A 33 -7.29 -19.09 11.84
N ILE A 34 -6.25 -18.35 12.22
CA ILE A 34 -5.37 -17.65 11.30
C ILE A 34 -3.93 -17.76 11.78
N SER A 35 -3.02 -18.00 10.84
CA SER A 35 -1.59 -17.88 11.06
C SER A 35 -1.01 -16.90 10.03
N VAL A 36 0.01 -16.13 10.40
CA VAL A 36 0.83 -15.38 9.44
C VAL A 36 1.96 -16.29 8.99
N ILE A 37 2.06 -16.48 7.69
CA ILE A 37 3.12 -17.24 7.04
C ILE A 37 3.92 -16.31 6.14
N GLY A 38 5.23 -16.49 6.08
CA GLY A 38 6.07 -15.58 5.30
C GLY A 38 7.55 -15.99 5.27
N SER A 39 8.34 -15.15 4.62
CA SER A 39 9.80 -15.35 4.50
C SER A 39 10.51 -15.47 5.87
N PHE A 40 10.01 -14.78 6.89
CA PHE A 40 10.55 -14.74 8.24
C PHE A 40 10.36 -16.05 9.03
N ASN A 41 9.43 -16.93 8.65
CA ASN A 41 9.15 -18.19 9.33
C ASN A 41 9.11 -19.40 8.38
N ASN A 42 9.74 -19.30 7.21
CA ASN A 42 9.75 -20.35 6.17
C ASN A 42 8.34 -20.81 5.77
N TRP A 43 7.35 -19.93 5.81
CA TRP A 43 5.94 -20.20 5.48
C TRP A 43 5.29 -21.25 6.38
N ASP A 44 5.82 -21.44 7.60
CA ASP A 44 5.31 -22.38 8.59
C ASP A 44 4.09 -21.78 9.31
N ASP A 45 2.95 -22.47 9.23
CA ASP A 45 1.70 -22.06 9.86
C ASP A 45 1.62 -22.31 11.37
N GLN A 46 2.57 -23.03 11.92
CA GLN A 46 2.64 -23.29 13.37
C GLN A 46 3.45 -22.22 14.12
N ALA A 47 4.35 -21.51 13.41
CA ALA A 47 5.29 -20.58 14.02
C ALA A 47 4.64 -19.26 14.47
N SER A 48 3.65 -18.73 13.71
CA SER A 48 3.08 -17.40 13.95
C SER A 48 1.56 -17.42 13.96
N LYS A 49 0.98 -18.13 14.94
CA LYS A 49 -0.47 -18.19 15.14
C LYS A 49 -1.02 -16.87 15.69
N MET A 50 -2.10 -16.39 15.11
CA MET A 50 -2.79 -15.19 15.55
C MET A 50 -3.79 -15.47 16.67
N LYS A 51 -4.04 -14.47 17.51
CA LYS A 51 -5.06 -14.50 18.56
C LYS A 51 -6.24 -13.64 18.14
N LYS A 52 -7.46 -14.18 18.28
CA LYS A 52 -8.71 -13.49 17.99
C LYS A 52 -9.22 -12.74 19.21
N ASP A 53 -9.58 -11.46 19.03
CA ASP A 53 -10.30 -10.70 20.04
C ASP A 53 -11.82 -10.96 19.97
N LYS A 54 -12.57 -10.38 20.92
CA LYS A 54 -14.05 -10.53 21.02
C LYS A 54 -14.80 -9.91 19.83
N ARG A 55 -14.15 -9.04 19.05
CA ARG A 55 -14.73 -8.31 17.92
C ARG A 55 -14.39 -8.93 16.57
N GLY A 56 -13.57 -9.99 16.55
CA GLY A 56 -13.16 -10.69 15.35
C GLY A 56 -11.92 -10.14 14.70
N ILE A 57 -11.14 -9.33 15.42
CA ILE A 57 -9.80 -8.91 15.01
C ILE A 57 -8.81 -9.99 15.43
N TRP A 58 -7.95 -10.38 14.50
CA TRP A 58 -6.85 -11.30 14.72
C TRP A 58 -5.55 -10.52 14.77
N GLU A 59 -4.69 -10.84 15.71
CA GLU A 59 -3.41 -10.19 15.92
C GLU A 59 -2.32 -11.19 16.27
N CYS A 60 -1.11 -10.96 15.78
CA CYS A 60 0.13 -11.50 16.35
C CYS A 60 1.27 -10.51 16.16
N PHE A 61 2.29 -10.66 17.00
CA PHE A 61 3.59 -10.03 16.83
C PHE A 61 4.61 -11.10 16.44
N VAL A 62 5.39 -10.82 15.41
CA VAL A 62 6.43 -11.72 14.91
C VAL A 62 7.78 -11.06 15.12
N GLU A 63 8.53 -11.56 16.09
CA GLU A 63 9.88 -11.09 16.38
C GLU A 63 10.82 -11.45 15.23
N GLY A 64 11.69 -10.51 14.86
CA GLY A 64 12.67 -10.68 13.77
C GLY A 64 12.11 -10.49 12.36
N ALA A 65 10.78 -10.41 12.16
CA ALA A 65 10.21 -9.99 10.89
C ALA A 65 10.56 -8.51 10.65
N LYS A 66 10.74 -8.14 9.37
CA LYS A 66 11.31 -6.83 9.01
C LYS A 66 10.76 -6.30 7.68
N ASP A 67 11.14 -5.08 7.34
CA ASP A 67 10.88 -4.48 6.03
C ASP A 67 11.32 -5.40 4.89
N LYS A 68 10.51 -5.46 3.84
CA LYS A 68 10.64 -6.31 2.64
C LYS A 68 10.37 -7.80 2.85
N ASP A 69 9.98 -8.25 4.02
CA ASP A 69 9.51 -9.62 4.19
C ASP A 69 8.17 -9.83 3.48
N SER A 70 8.06 -10.93 2.73
CA SER A 70 6.82 -11.35 2.09
C SER A 70 5.97 -12.19 3.04
N TYR A 71 4.65 -12.00 3.02
CA TYR A 71 3.75 -12.73 3.91
C TYR A 71 2.35 -12.93 3.31
N LYS A 72 1.63 -13.91 3.88
CA LYS A 72 0.18 -14.16 3.68
C LYS A 72 -0.48 -14.49 5.00
N TYR A 73 -1.80 -14.39 5.02
CA TYR A 73 -2.62 -14.99 6.06
C TYR A 73 -3.09 -16.36 5.61
N ARG A 74 -2.70 -17.40 6.34
CA ARG A 74 -3.25 -18.75 6.20
C ARG A 74 -4.49 -18.86 7.08
N VAL A 75 -5.64 -18.98 6.43
CA VAL A 75 -6.96 -18.86 7.07
C VAL A 75 -7.70 -20.18 7.04
N TRP A 76 -8.05 -20.69 8.22
CA TRP A 76 -9.01 -21.78 8.38
C TRP A 76 -10.42 -21.18 8.40
N GLN A 77 -11.15 -21.35 7.33
CA GLN A 77 -12.49 -20.78 7.14
C GLN A 77 -13.54 -21.51 8.00
N ALA A 78 -14.73 -20.90 8.13
CA ALA A 78 -15.85 -21.48 8.87
C ALA A 78 -16.31 -22.84 8.31
N ASN A 79 -16.23 -23.02 6.98
CA ASN A 79 -16.57 -24.28 6.30
C ASN A 79 -15.48 -25.38 6.46
N GLY A 80 -14.32 -25.05 7.04
CA GLY A 80 -13.21 -25.97 7.24
C GLY A 80 -12.14 -25.93 6.15
N GLU A 81 -12.34 -25.16 5.09
CA GLU A 81 -11.33 -24.99 4.03
C GLU A 81 -10.13 -24.19 4.54
N LEU A 82 -8.97 -24.53 4.03
CA LEU A 82 -7.71 -23.83 4.28
C LEU A 82 -7.35 -23.00 3.03
N VAL A 83 -7.15 -21.70 3.21
CA VAL A 83 -6.81 -20.79 2.11
C VAL A 83 -5.71 -19.82 2.53
N ASP A 84 -4.82 -19.51 1.60
CA ASP A 84 -3.82 -18.45 1.77
C ASP A 84 -4.34 -17.17 1.13
N LYS A 85 -4.39 -16.09 1.89
CA LYS A 85 -4.92 -14.79 1.48
C LYS A 85 -3.86 -13.69 1.59
N MET A 86 -3.89 -12.78 0.63
CA MET A 86 -3.22 -11.48 0.78
C MET A 86 -3.83 -10.70 1.95
N ASP A 87 -3.06 -9.79 2.50
CA ASP A 87 -3.56 -8.83 3.46
C ASP A 87 -4.40 -7.76 2.77
N PRO A 88 -5.67 -7.57 3.14
CA PRO A 88 -6.49 -6.51 2.55
C PRO A 88 -6.02 -5.08 2.89
N TYR A 89 -5.13 -4.95 3.87
CA TYR A 89 -4.48 -3.69 4.26
C TYR A 89 -2.98 -3.71 3.98
N ALA A 90 -2.53 -4.52 3.01
CA ALA A 90 -1.13 -4.51 2.61
C ALA A 90 -0.74 -3.13 2.05
N PHE A 91 0.40 -2.62 2.48
CA PHE A 91 0.98 -1.38 1.96
C PHE A 91 1.78 -1.62 0.69
N TYR A 92 2.22 -2.85 0.46
CA TYR A 92 2.96 -3.24 -0.73
C TYR A 92 2.70 -4.72 -1.04
N SER A 93 2.87 -5.12 -2.30
CA SER A 93 2.66 -6.49 -2.75
C SER A 93 3.74 -6.96 -3.72
N GLU A 94 3.87 -8.26 -3.88
CA GLU A 94 4.74 -8.85 -4.89
C GLU A 94 4.23 -8.54 -6.31
N LEU A 95 5.17 -8.49 -7.25
CA LEU A 95 4.83 -8.46 -8.68
C LEU A 95 4.31 -9.83 -9.12
N ARG A 96 3.35 -9.81 -10.04
CA ARG A 96 2.84 -11.02 -10.67
C ARG A 96 3.95 -11.85 -11.32
N PRO A 97 3.83 -13.16 -11.29
CA PRO A 97 2.68 -14.00 -10.89
C PRO A 97 2.56 -14.24 -9.38
N ASN A 98 3.46 -13.72 -8.58
CA ASN A 98 3.41 -13.85 -7.13
C ASN A 98 2.22 -13.09 -6.54
N THR A 99 1.80 -13.48 -5.33
CA THR A 99 0.58 -12.94 -4.71
C THR A 99 0.73 -12.73 -3.21
N ALA A 100 1.93 -12.57 -2.68
CA ALA A 100 2.11 -12.24 -1.28
C ALA A 100 2.06 -10.73 -1.05
N SER A 101 1.65 -10.35 0.15
CA SER A 101 1.84 -9.01 0.67
C SER A 101 3.28 -8.83 1.13
N ILE A 102 3.78 -7.61 1.14
CA ILE A 102 5.14 -7.28 1.57
C ILE A 102 5.04 -6.30 2.73
N VAL A 103 5.80 -6.57 3.80
CA VAL A 103 6.02 -5.62 4.89
C VAL A 103 6.73 -4.41 4.33
N SER A 104 6.21 -3.22 4.54
CA SER A 104 6.78 -1.98 4.00
C SER A 104 6.91 -0.92 5.06
N ASP A 105 8.10 -0.34 5.14
CA ASP A 105 8.33 0.88 5.91
C ASP A 105 7.76 2.07 5.12
N LEU A 106 6.78 2.74 5.71
CA LEU A 106 6.14 3.92 5.14
C LEU A 106 6.71 5.23 5.73
N SER A 107 7.73 5.13 6.57
CA SER A 107 8.35 6.31 7.14
C SER A 107 9.04 7.15 6.05
N TYR A 108 8.75 8.42 6.03
CA TYR A 108 9.38 9.39 5.15
C TYR A 108 9.51 10.73 5.87
N ASP A 109 10.73 11.21 6.01
CA ASP A 109 11.07 12.46 6.69
C ASP A 109 11.62 13.55 5.74
N GLY A 110 11.73 13.23 4.45
CA GLY A 110 12.29 14.11 3.41
C GLY A 110 11.36 15.23 2.92
N TRP A 111 10.22 15.49 3.60
CA TRP A 111 9.30 16.55 3.19
C TRP A 111 9.92 17.94 3.32
N THR A 112 9.98 18.69 2.21
CA THR A 112 10.54 20.05 2.15
C THR A 112 9.48 21.10 1.79
N ASP A 113 8.22 20.72 1.76
CA ASP A 113 7.10 21.51 1.24
C ASP A 113 6.36 22.35 2.31
N LYS A 114 6.86 22.40 3.55
CA LYS A 114 6.22 23.10 4.67
C LYS A 114 5.92 24.57 4.36
N GLU A 115 6.85 25.27 3.73
CA GLU A 115 6.68 26.67 3.36
C GLU A 115 5.57 26.81 2.30
N TRP A 116 5.57 25.97 1.28
CA TRP A 116 4.55 25.94 0.26
C TRP A 116 3.16 25.61 0.86
N LEU A 117 3.06 24.65 1.75
CA LEU A 117 1.81 24.30 2.43
C LEU A 117 1.23 25.46 3.24
N ASN A 118 2.10 26.29 3.86
CA ASN A 118 1.67 27.47 4.61
C ASN A 118 1.20 28.63 3.72
N GLN A 119 1.78 28.75 2.54
CA GLN A 119 1.53 29.87 1.61
C GLN A 119 0.51 29.54 0.51
N ARG A 120 0.20 28.23 0.29
CA ARG A 120 -0.69 27.84 -0.80
C ARG A 120 -2.04 28.56 -0.70
N ASN A 121 -2.47 29.15 -1.81
CA ASN A 121 -3.79 29.75 -1.91
C ASN A 121 -4.85 28.65 -1.94
N LYS A 122 -5.83 28.72 -1.06
CA LYS A 122 -6.97 27.81 -0.99
C LYS A 122 -8.26 28.42 -1.58
N GLY A 123 -8.16 29.65 -2.10
CA GLY A 123 -9.29 30.36 -2.69
C GLY A 123 -9.58 29.91 -4.11
N PHE A 124 -10.84 30.06 -4.52
CA PHE A 124 -11.31 29.76 -5.88
C PHE A 124 -11.18 30.99 -6.81
N ASP A 125 -10.50 32.04 -6.36
CA ASP A 125 -10.43 33.32 -7.07
C ASP A 125 -9.24 33.40 -8.06
N SER A 126 -8.43 32.35 -8.12
CA SER A 126 -7.28 32.28 -9.04
C SER A 126 -7.63 31.44 -10.27
N PRO A 127 -7.08 31.80 -11.44
CA PRO A 127 -7.23 30.97 -12.64
C PRO A 127 -6.71 29.55 -12.41
N VAL A 128 -7.44 28.57 -12.92
CA VAL A 128 -7.08 27.16 -12.84
C VAL A 128 -6.80 26.65 -14.25
N ASN A 129 -5.65 26.01 -14.43
CA ASN A 129 -5.25 25.30 -15.64
C ASN A 129 -4.74 23.91 -15.23
N ILE A 130 -5.52 22.87 -15.55
CA ILE A 130 -5.29 21.51 -15.09
C ILE A 130 -4.63 20.70 -16.21
N TYR A 131 -3.56 19.99 -15.89
CA TYR A 131 -2.95 18.99 -16.74
C TYR A 131 -3.36 17.59 -16.25
N GLU A 132 -4.20 16.91 -17.03
CA GLU A 132 -4.57 15.53 -16.76
C GLU A 132 -3.57 14.58 -17.40
N MET A 133 -3.12 13.56 -16.67
CA MET A 133 -2.15 12.60 -17.16
C MET A 133 -2.35 11.19 -16.60
N HIS A 134 -1.97 10.20 -17.42
CA HIS A 134 -1.79 8.82 -17.01
C HIS A 134 -0.28 8.50 -16.94
N VAL A 135 0.23 8.22 -15.75
CA VAL A 135 1.67 8.07 -15.49
C VAL A 135 2.29 6.98 -16.37
N GLY A 136 1.66 5.81 -16.45
CA GLY A 136 2.20 4.66 -17.18
C GLY A 136 2.31 4.85 -18.70
N SER A 137 1.64 5.84 -19.28
CA SER A 137 1.67 6.14 -20.72
C SER A 137 2.22 7.52 -21.06
N TRP A 138 2.52 8.34 -20.05
CA TRP A 138 2.96 9.72 -20.27
C TRP A 138 4.32 9.80 -20.97
N ARG A 139 5.26 8.98 -20.52
CA ARG A 139 6.54 8.76 -21.19
C ARG A 139 6.97 7.30 -21.01
N LYS A 140 7.67 6.77 -21.99
CA LYS A 140 8.28 5.46 -21.95
C LYS A 140 9.77 5.60 -22.26
N ASP A 141 10.56 4.71 -21.70
CA ASP A 141 11.91 4.48 -22.18
C ASP A 141 11.83 3.66 -23.48
N ASP A 142 11.95 4.34 -24.61
CA ASP A 142 11.82 3.74 -25.94
C ASP A 142 12.89 2.66 -26.23
N GLU A 143 13.99 2.65 -25.47
CA GLU A 143 15.07 1.66 -25.67
C GLU A 143 14.77 0.31 -25.01
N ASN A 144 14.02 0.31 -23.89
CA ASN A 144 13.79 -0.90 -23.09
C ASN A 144 12.32 -1.33 -22.99
N GLU A 145 11.39 -0.58 -23.53
CA GLU A 145 9.93 -0.76 -23.35
C GLU A 145 9.48 -0.79 -21.87
N GLU A 146 10.33 -0.32 -20.95
CA GLU A 146 10.06 -0.31 -19.54
C GLU A 146 9.25 0.93 -19.12
N PHE A 147 8.44 0.79 -18.05
CA PHE A 147 7.74 1.91 -17.46
C PHE A 147 8.74 2.79 -16.70
N VAL A 148 8.68 4.09 -16.96
CA VAL A 148 9.47 5.07 -16.22
C VAL A 148 9.03 5.12 -14.76
N GLN A 149 9.99 5.11 -13.84
CA GLN A 149 9.69 5.13 -12.41
C GLN A 149 9.20 6.52 -11.97
N TYR A 150 8.39 6.59 -10.90
CA TYR A 150 7.80 7.83 -10.43
C TYR A 150 8.81 8.96 -10.16
N HIS A 151 9.97 8.62 -9.58
CA HIS A 151 11.02 9.60 -9.28
C HIS A 151 11.73 10.15 -10.54
N GLU A 152 11.68 9.43 -11.65
CA GLU A 152 12.24 9.87 -12.94
C GLU A 152 11.29 10.84 -13.66
N ILE A 153 9.98 10.60 -13.52
CA ILE A 153 8.94 11.45 -14.10
C ILE A 153 8.88 12.81 -13.40
N GLU A 154 9.13 12.88 -12.11
CA GLU A 154 8.93 14.06 -11.28
C GLU A 154 9.55 15.32 -11.90
N LYS A 155 10.84 15.28 -12.23
CA LYS A 155 11.58 16.44 -12.75
C LYS A 155 11.00 16.92 -14.07
N GLU A 156 10.75 16.00 -14.99
CA GLU A 156 10.24 16.33 -16.32
C GLU A 156 8.80 16.84 -16.27
N LEU A 157 7.97 16.29 -15.39
CA LEU A 157 6.60 16.76 -15.17
C LEU A 157 6.59 18.17 -14.61
N ILE A 158 7.44 18.49 -13.65
CA ILE A 158 7.58 19.84 -13.09
C ILE A 158 7.99 20.83 -14.18
N GLU A 159 8.98 20.49 -15.00
CA GLU A 159 9.44 21.34 -16.09
C GLU A 159 8.34 21.55 -17.15
N HIS A 160 7.62 20.48 -17.50
CA HIS A 160 6.49 20.55 -18.43
C HIS A 160 5.39 21.48 -17.93
N CYS A 161 4.96 21.28 -16.68
CA CYS A 161 3.91 22.10 -16.07
C CYS A 161 4.30 23.59 -15.99
N LYS A 162 5.53 23.87 -15.57
CA LYS A 162 6.05 25.26 -15.54
C LYS A 162 6.10 25.90 -16.91
N LYS A 163 6.61 25.18 -17.91
CA LYS A 163 6.72 25.66 -19.28
C LYS A 163 5.37 26.01 -19.91
N HIS A 164 4.34 25.24 -19.60
CA HIS A 164 3.00 25.41 -20.17
C HIS A 164 2.02 26.13 -19.24
N HIS A 165 2.49 26.64 -18.11
CA HIS A 165 1.71 27.39 -17.12
C HIS A 165 0.52 26.59 -16.54
N PHE A 166 0.66 25.28 -16.37
CA PHE A 166 -0.32 24.49 -15.63
C PHE A 166 -0.22 24.80 -14.13
N THR A 167 -1.38 24.97 -13.51
CA THR A 167 -1.49 25.26 -12.08
C THR A 167 -1.72 24.03 -11.22
N HIS A 168 -2.29 22.99 -11.83
CA HIS A 168 -2.65 21.72 -11.20
C HIS A 168 -2.28 20.56 -12.12
N VAL A 169 -2.01 19.41 -11.50
CA VAL A 169 -1.88 18.14 -12.21
C VAL A 169 -2.96 17.21 -11.67
N GLU A 170 -3.76 16.67 -12.57
CA GLU A 170 -4.71 15.59 -12.28
C GLU A 170 -4.09 14.28 -12.75
N VAL A 171 -3.71 13.44 -11.81
CA VAL A 171 -3.12 12.15 -12.12
C VAL A 171 -4.21 11.10 -12.09
N MET A 172 -4.37 10.34 -13.18
CA MET A 172 -5.24 9.16 -13.18
C MET A 172 -4.78 8.19 -12.09
N PRO A 173 -5.68 7.37 -11.50
CA PRO A 173 -5.40 6.65 -10.28
C PRO A 173 -4.06 5.94 -10.27
N LEU A 174 -3.29 6.14 -9.21
CA LEU A 174 -1.99 5.50 -8.97
C LEU A 174 -2.13 4.22 -8.13
N CYS A 175 -3.37 3.83 -7.83
CA CYS A 175 -3.64 2.61 -7.06
C CYS A 175 -3.19 1.39 -7.83
N GLU A 176 -2.62 0.42 -7.12
CA GLU A 176 -2.29 -0.87 -7.70
C GLU A 176 -3.57 -1.61 -8.14
N TYR A 177 -3.50 -2.28 -9.27
CA TYR A 177 -4.61 -3.02 -9.86
C TYR A 177 -4.13 -4.37 -10.42
N PRO A 178 -5.00 -5.41 -10.43
CA PRO A 178 -4.60 -6.76 -10.82
C PRO A 178 -4.58 -6.99 -12.34
N PHE A 179 -5.09 -6.05 -13.13
CA PHE A 179 -5.21 -6.16 -14.59
C PHE A 179 -4.38 -5.09 -15.29
N ASP A 180 -3.35 -5.48 -16.04
CA ASP A 180 -2.42 -4.56 -16.70
C ASP A 180 -3.05 -3.61 -17.73
N GLY A 181 -4.17 -3.98 -18.31
CA GLY A 181 -4.94 -3.11 -19.20
C GLY A 181 -5.81 -2.07 -18.50
N SER A 182 -5.79 -2.02 -17.18
CA SER A 182 -6.50 -1.00 -16.41
C SER A 182 -5.81 0.35 -16.52
N TRP A 183 -6.59 1.40 -16.43
CA TRP A 183 -6.08 2.78 -16.36
C TRP A 183 -5.90 3.26 -14.90
N GLY A 184 -5.94 2.34 -13.94
CA GLY A 184 -5.85 2.60 -12.52
C GLY A 184 -7.17 2.54 -11.77
#